data_da457f4296dd79faec5a8dd5f1809054
#
_entry.id   da457f4296dd79faec5a8dd5f1809054
#
_cell.length_a   1.000
_cell.length_b   1.000
_cell.length_c   1.000
_cell.angle_alpha   90.00
_cell.angle_beta   90.00
_cell.angle_gamma   90.00
#
_symmetry.space_group_name_H-M   'P 1'
#
loop_
_entity.id
_entity.type
_entity.pdbx_description
1 polymer ?
#
loop_
_entity_poly.entity_id
_entity_poly.type
_entity_poly.pdbx_seq_one_letter_code
_entity_poly.pdbx_strand_id
1 'polypeptide(L)'
;MPHRPATAPLRELTADALVIGHGLAGLAAAAELADAGRSVVLLDQEGEQDLGGQAFWSFGGLFMIDTPEQRRLGVRDSPELAHQDWMGSAQFSAATHDVRPRQWAEAYLHFAHGEKRAWLRQMGHRIFPVVGWAERGGTSASGHGNSVPRFHITWGTGEGIVEPFERRVRQHREAGRIRFAHRHRVEHLEVSGRRVLGAAGSVLAADRSRRGAASTREVIGEFTARADAVVLATGGIGGNPDLVRAMWPADLADMPRDPVIGVPAYVDGSGLQVAEAAGAHWINKQRMWHYTEGVRNWNPIWPGHGIRILPGPSALWLDHTGHRLDAPAYPGFDTLATLRQLRERGGEHSWFIMTRAIAEKEIALSGSEQNPDITGKSWAKVAQRIRPGAPDPVQAFLDRGEDFVQATGLEELMDLMEPLSDGPLDRAAITAAVHERDNQMVNPYAKDPQVVAIRGARRFLGDRLVRTASPHRLLDASAGPLIAIRLHTLLRKTLGGLETDLGGRVLGADGAVISGLYAAGEASGFGGGGMHGLNALEGTFLGGCLFSGRESGRSAARDIA
;
A
#
# COMPACT_ATOMS: atom_id res chain seq x y z
N MET A 1 32.92 -38.78 4.95
CA MET A 1 31.97 -38.18 5.92
C MET A 1 32.09 -36.66 5.76
N PRO A 2 31.08 -35.91 5.35
CA PRO A 2 31.18 -34.49 5.30
C PRO A 2 31.24 -33.94 6.72
N HIS A 3 32.22 -33.11 7.02
CA HIS A 3 32.34 -32.34 8.26
C HIS A 3 31.02 -31.56 8.49
N ARG A 4 30.31 -31.92 9.54
CA ARG A 4 29.26 -31.06 10.11
C ARG A 4 30.00 -29.80 10.60
N PRO A 5 29.66 -28.57 10.12
CA PRO A 5 30.27 -27.37 10.67
C PRO A 5 29.95 -27.31 12.16
N ALA A 6 30.89 -26.84 12.97
CA ALA A 6 30.74 -26.61 14.38
C ALA A 6 29.44 -25.83 14.61
N THR A 7 28.57 -26.35 15.50
CA THR A 7 27.30 -25.71 15.83
C THR A 7 27.59 -24.28 16.25
N ALA A 8 27.09 -23.33 15.45
CA ALA A 8 27.17 -21.93 15.79
C ALA A 8 26.51 -21.68 17.16
N PRO A 9 27.03 -20.76 18.00
CA PRO A 9 26.53 -20.57 19.34
C PRO A 9 25.06 -20.15 19.35
N LEU A 10 24.24 -20.86 20.13
CA LEU A 10 22.86 -20.49 20.40
C LEU A 10 22.82 -19.16 21.15
N ARG A 11 22.06 -18.19 20.65
CA ARG A 11 21.84 -16.92 21.35
C ARG A 11 20.50 -16.97 22.08
N GLU A 12 20.54 -16.77 23.38
CA GLU A 12 19.32 -16.65 24.18
C GLU A 12 18.95 -15.17 24.41
N LEU A 13 17.67 -14.87 24.16
CA LEU A 13 17.08 -13.55 24.35
C LEU A 13 15.90 -13.71 25.32
N THR A 14 15.74 -12.73 26.23
CA THR A 14 14.60 -12.69 27.15
C THR A 14 14.11 -11.26 27.31
N ALA A 15 12.80 -11.05 27.33
CA ALA A 15 12.13 -9.80 27.62
C ALA A 15 10.69 -10.08 28.07
N ASP A 16 9.96 -9.04 28.54
CA ASP A 16 8.53 -9.16 28.83
C ASP A 16 7.74 -9.39 27.53
N ALA A 17 8.16 -8.75 26.41
CA ALA A 17 7.53 -8.90 25.11
C ALA A 17 8.54 -9.05 23.97
N LEU A 18 8.18 -9.84 22.95
CA LEU A 18 8.84 -9.86 21.64
C LEU A 18 7.95 -9.13 20.62
N VAL A 19 8.56 -8.32 19.78
CA VAL A 19 7.91 -7.78 18.58
C VAL A 19 8.68 -8.28 17.36
N ILE A 20 8.01 -9.01 16.48
CA ILE A 20 8.60 -9.62 15.29
C ILE A 20 8.20 -8.79 14.07
N GLY A 21 9.19 -8.13 13.47
CA GLY A 21 9.01 -7.16 12.39
C GLY A 21 9.11 -5.71 12.87
N HIS A 22 10.09 -4.98 12.37
CA HIS A 22 10.31 -3.56 12.69
C HIS A 22 9.69 -2.60 11.66
N GLY A 23 8.64 -3.04 10.94
CA GLY A 23 7.76 -2.19 10.16
C GLY A 23 6.94 -1.24 11.03
N LEU A 24 6.17 -0.33 10.42
CA LEU A 24 5.42 0.71 11.13
C LEU A 24 4.53 0.17 12.27
N ALA A 25 3.86 -0.96 12.06
CA ALA A 25 3.02 -1.59 13.08
C ALA A 25 3.84 -2.12 14.27
N GLY A 26 4.98 -2.76 13.98
CA GLY A 26 5.90 -3.25 15.02
C GLY A 26 6.53 -2.12 15.82
N LEU A 27 6.95 -1.02 15.16
CA LEU A 27 7.45 0.18 15.85
C LEU A 27 6.38 0.81 16.76
N ALA A 28 5.12 0.86 16.31
CA ALA A 28 4.02 1.35 17.13
C ALA A 28 3.77 0.45 18.35
N ALA A 29 3.72 -0.88 18.16
CA ALA A 29 3.51 -1.84 19.23
C ALA A 29 4.66 -1.81 20.26
N ALA A 30 5.92 -1.82 19.79
CA ALA A 30 7.10 -1.77 20.65
C ALA A 30 7.15 -0.48 21.49
N ALA A 31 6.78 0.66 20.89
CA ALA A 31 6.71 1.92 21.60
C ALA A 31 5.65 1.91 22.70
N GLU A 32 4.43 1.41 22.44
CA GLU A 32 3.36 1.34 23.45
C GLU A 32 3.69 0.36 24.59
N LEU A 33 4.35 -0.77 24.30
CA LEU A 33 4.85 -1.71 25.31
C LEU A 33 5.91 -1.04 26.22
N ALA A 34 6.88 -0.36 25.63
CA ALA A 34 7.95 0.28 26.36
C ALA A 34 7.49 1.52 27.15
N ASP A 35 6.50 2.29 26.64
CA ASP A 35 5.84 3.37 27.39
C ASP A 35 5.09 2.86 28.62
N ALA A 36 4.54 1.63 28.55
CA ALA A 36 3.93 0.93 29.68
C ALA A 36 4.98 0.31 30.65
N GLY A 37 6.27 0.55 30.43
CA GLY A 37 7.36 0.07 31.30
C GLY A 37 7.83 -1.35 31.01
N ARG A 38 7.34 -2.02 29.95
CA ARG A 38 7.74 -3.40 29.60
C ARG A 38 9.08 -3.40 28.86
N SER A 39 9.91 -4.41 29.13
CA SER A 39 11.10 -4.71 28.35
C SER A 39 10.71 -5.39 27.04
N VAL A 40 11.33 -4.96 25.92
CA VAL A 40 10.98 -5.44 24.58
C VAL A 40 12.22 -5.88 23.81
N VAL A 41 12.17 -7.04 23.17
CA VAL A 41 13.10 -7.41 22.10
C VAL A 41 12.38 -7.24 20.77
N LEU A 42 12.92 -6.37 19.91
CA LEU A 42 12.44 -6.11 18.57
C LEU A 42 13.28 -6.90 17.56
N LEU A 43 12.70 -7.97 17.02
CA LEU A 43 13.32 -8.94 16.12
C LEU A 43 13.00 -8.59 14.65
N ASP A 44 14.00 -8.65 13.78
CA ASP A 44 13.79 -8.58 12.33
C ASP A 44 14.86 -9.32 11.55
N GLN A 45 14.48 -9.92 10.42
CA GLN A 45 15.42 -10.58 9.52
C GLN A 45 16.29 -9.59 8.75
N GLU A 46 15.85 -8.34 8.61
CA GLU A 46 16.61 -7.28 7.95
C GLU A 46 17.51 -6.52 8.93
N GLY A 47 18.36 -5.65 8.39
CA GLY A 47 19.25 -4.80 9.18
C GLY A 47 18.56 -3.51 9.64
N GLU A 48 19.29 -2.72 10.43
CA GLU A 48 18.81 -1.43 10.96
C GLU A 48 18.40 -0.44 9.85
N GLN A 49 19.02 -0.54 8.67
CA GLN A 49 18.70 0.30 7.51
C GLN A 49 17.27 0.13 7.02
N ASP A 50 16.59 -1.00 7.30
CA ASP A 50 15.23 -1.29 6.86
C ASP A 50 14.15 -0.96 7.91
N LEU A 51 14.50 -0.24 9.01
CA LEU A 51 13.52 0.26 9.97
C LEU A 51 12.37 1.01 9.30
N GLY A 52 11.14 0.68 9.71
CA GLY A 52 9.91 1.19 9.09
C GLY A 52 9.35 0.28 8.00
N GLY A 53 10.14 -0.70 7.54
CA GLY A 53 9.71 -1.70 6.56
C GLY A 53 9.13 -1.09 5.29
N GLN A 54 8.09 -1.71 4.72
CA GLN A 54 7.45 -1.20 3.51
C GLN A 54 6.77 0.18 3.66
N ALA A 55 6.45 0.62 4.89
CA ALA A 55 5.84 1.93 5.11
C ALA A 55 6.78 3.09 4.75
N PHE A 56 8.10 2.89 4.88
CA PHE A 56 9.12 3.86 4.46
C PHE A 56 8.97 4.23 2.97
N TRP A 57 8.67 3.26 2.12
CA TRP A 57 8.55 3.42 0.66
C TRP A 57 7.19 3.98 0.22
N SER A 58 6.30 4.30 1.15
CA SER A 58 4.96 4.77 0.82
C SER A 58 4.93 6.26 0.47
N PHE A 59 3.89 6.68 -0.26
CA PHE A 59 3.59 8.10 -0.48
C PHE A 59 3.15 8.84 0.81
N GLY A 60 2.91 8.10 1.90
CA GLY A 60 2.58 8.66 3.21
C GLY A 60 1.14 9.14 3.36
N GLY A 61 0.20 8.57 2.61
CA GLY A 61 -1.21 8.92 2.70
C GLY A 61 -1.90 8.39 3.95
N LEU A 62 -2.67 9.24 4.62
CA LEU A 62 -3.47 8.92 5.80
C LEU A 62 -4.94 9.26 5.59
N PHE A 63 -5.81 8.26 5.77
CA PHE A 63 -7.26 8.45 5.81
C PHE A 63 -7.66 9.12 7.13
N MET A 64 -8.25 10.29 7.06
CA MET A 64 -8.79 11.03 8.22
C MET A 64 -10.14 11.64 7.85
N ILE A 65 -11.00 11.83 8.86
CA ILE A 65 -12.39 12.24 8.71
C ILE A 65 -12.59 13.61 9.35
N ASP A 66 -13.30 14.50 8.66
CA ASP A 66 -13.71 15.84 9.12
C ASP A 66 -12.56 16.67 9.73
N THR A 67 -11.46 16.77 9.01
CA THR A 67 -10.27 17.48 9.47
C THR A 67 -10.33 18.99 9.20
N PRO A 68 -9.56 19.81 9.94
CA PRO A 68 -9.38 21.22 9.59
C PRO A 68 -8.80 21.42 8.18
N GLU A 69 -8.00 20.47 7.68
CA GLU A 69 -7.44 20.49 6.34
C GLU A 69 -8.54 20.33 5.28
N GLN A 70 -9.48 19.40 5.47
CA GLN A 70 -10.65 19.22 4.60
C GLN A 70 -11.53 20.47 4.62
N ARG A 71 -11.87 21.00 5.80
CA ARG A 71 -12.72 22.18 5.93
C ARG A 71 -12.15 23.43 5.25
N ARG A 72 -10.81 23.65 5.29
CA ARG A 72 -10.15 24.75 4.58
C ARG A 72 -10.27 24.64 3.06
N LEU A 73 -10.38 23.43 2.53
CA LEU A 73 -10.58 23.16 1.10
C LEU A 73 -12.06 23.12 0.69
N GLY A 74 -12.97 23.44 1.60
CA GLY A 74 -14.41 23.42 1.36
C GLY A 74 -15.02 22.00 1.35
N VAL A 75 -14.28 21.01 1.81
CA VAL A 75 -14.77 19.62 1.92
C VAL A 75 -15.57 19.48 3.21
N ARG A 76 -16.82 19.02 3.07
CA ARG A 76 -17.70 18.65 4.18
C ARG A 76 -17.68 17.14 4.33
N ASP A 77 -17.26 16.67 5.47
CA ASP A 77 -17.15 15.25 5.79
C ASP A 77 -17.83 14.95 7.13
N SER A 78 -18.17 13.68 7.37
CA SER A 78 -18.71 13.24 8.66
C SER A 78 -18.38 11.77 8.93
N PRO A 79 -18.45 11.32 10.21
CA PRO A 79 -18.31 9.92 10.57
C PRO A 79 -19.33 9.01 9.86
N GLU A 80 -20.57 9.47 9.72
CA GLU A 80 -21.66 8.71 9.08
C GLU A 80 -21.38 8.49 7.59
N LEU A 81 -20.93 9.54 6.89
CA LEU A 81 -20.55 9.47 5.49
C LEU A 81 -19.32 8.54 5.30
N ALA A 82 -18.34 8.65 6.17
CA ALA A 82 -17.17 7.79 6.14
C ALA A 82 -17.51 6.32 6.43
N HIS A 83 -18.43 6.07 7.36
CA HIS A 83 -18.93 4.72 7.64
C HIS A 83 -19.67 4.14 6.42
N GLN A 84 -20.55 4.93 5.78
CA GLN A 84 -21.23 4.51 4.55
C GLN A 84 -20.24 4.13 3.45
N ASP A 85 -19.23 4.97 3.19
CA ASP A 85 -18.21 4.75 2.18
C ASP A 85 -17.38 3.50 2.49
N TRP A 86 -17.02 3.29 3.76
CA TRP A 86 -16.24 2.11 4.18
C TRP A 86 -17.04 0.83 4.00
N MET A 87 -18.27 0.78 4.51
CA MET A 87 -19.10 -0.43 4.44
C MET A 87 -19.47 -0.78 3.00
N GLY A 88 -19.74 0.24 2.17
CA GLY A 88 -19.95 0.05 0.73
C GLY A 88 -18.72 -0.48 0.01
N SER A 89 -17.52 0.01 0.36
CA SER A 89 -16.26 -0.46 -0.21
C SER A 89 -15.89 -1.86 0.25
N ALA A 90 -15.97 -2.11 1.55
CA ALA A 90 -15.56 -3.38 2.15
C ALA A 90 -16.44 -4.55 1.72
N GLN A 91 -17.73 -4.32 1.45
CA GLN A 91 -18.69 -5.35 1.03
C GLN A 91 -18.63 -6.60 1.92
N PHE A 92 -18.60 -6.38 3.25
CA PHE A 92 -18.56 -7.47 4.21
C PHE A 92 -19.75 -8.42 4.02
N SER A 93 -19.46 -9.72 3.96
CA SER A 93 -20.50 -10.74 3.92
C SER A 93 -21.17 -10.89 5.30
N ALA A 94 -22.33 -11.54 5.33
CA ALA A 94 -22.98 -11.96 6.57
C ALA A 94 -22.27 -13.16 7.22
N ALA A 95 -21.24 -13.71 6.59
CA ALA A 95 -20.49 -14.86 7.09
C ALA A 95 -19.70 -14.52 8.34
N THR A 96 -19.50 -15.54 9.20
CA THR A 96 -18.85 -15.39 10.51
C THR A 96 -17.42 -14.84 10.41
N HIS A 97 -16.72 -15.13 9.31
CA HIS A 97 -15.34 -14.67 9.11
C HIS A 97 -15.22 -13.15 8.87
N ASP A 98 -16.32 -12.43 8.64
CA ASP A 98 -16.32 -10.97 8.52
C ASP A 98 -16.77 -10.24 9.80
N VAL A 99 -17.08 -10.94 10.87
CA VAL A 99 -17.49 -10.33 12.15
C VAL A 99 -16.34 -9.50 12.74
N ARG A 100 -15.15 -10.10 12.88
CA ARG A 100 -13.97 -9.40 13.42
C ARG A 100 -13.46 -8.29 12.48
N PRO A 101 -13.30 -8.52 11.18
CA PRO A 101 -13.01 -7.47 10.20
C PRO A 101 -13.90 -6.25 10.33
N ARG A 102 -15.22 -6.42 10.42
CA ARG A 102 -16.19 -5.33 10.60
C ARG A 102 -16.00 -4.57 11.90
N GLN A 103 -15.80 -5.27 13.03
CA GLN A 103 -15.54 -4.63 14.32
C GLN A 103 -14.28 -3.75 14.27
N TRP A 104 -13.22 -4.22 13.63
CA TRP A 104 -11.99 -3.44 13.43
C TRP A 104 -12.19 -2.23 12.51
N ALA A 105 -12.98 -2.37 11.46
CA ALA A 105 -13.32 -1.25 10.57
C ALA A 105 -14.07 -0.15 11.34
N GLU A 106 -15.06 -0.49 12.15
CA GLU A 106 -15.81 0.44 12.98
C GLU A 106 -14.90 1.13 14.02
N ALA A 107 -14.06 0.36 14.72
CA ALA A 107 -13.10 0.91 15.68
C ALA A 107 -12.08 1.84 15.00
N TYR A 108 -11.61 1.48 13.80
CA TYR A 108 -10.72 2.34 13.04
C TYR A 108 -11.37 3.65 12.58
N LEU A 109 -12.64 3.64 12.16
CA LEU A 109 -13.38 4.86 11.81
C LEU A 109 -13.49 5.82 13.01
N HIS A 110 -13.78 5.29 14.21
CA HIS A 110 -13.76 6.07 15.44
C HIS A 110 -12.38 6.69 15.72
N PHE A 111 -11.31 5.90 15.57
CA PHE A 111 -9.95 6.40 15.70
C PHE A 111 -9.60 7.48 14.67
N ALA A 112 -9.97 7.27 13.40
CA ALA A 112 -9.69 8.17 12.29
C ALA A 112 -10.39 9.53 12.38
N HIS A 113 -11.61 9.56 12.95
CA HIS A 113 -12.34 10.78 13.24
C HIS A 113 -11.88 11.44 14.56
N GLY A 114 -11.62 10.63 15.58
CA GLY A 114 -11.35 11.09 16.93
C GLY A 114 -9.91 11.51 17.17
N GLU A 115 -9.13 10.63 17.80
CA GLU A 115 -7.83 10.96 18.38
C GLU A 115 -6.64 10.89 17.43
N LYS A 116 -6.75 10.18 16.29
CA LYS A 116 -5.64 9.87 15.38
C LYS A 116 -4.81 11.09 15.01
N ARG A 117 -5.46 12.17 14.58
CA ARG A 117 -4.77 13.40 14.15
C ARG A 117 -4.04 14.08 15.31
N ALA A 118 -4.69 14.17 16.47
CA ALA A 118 -4.09 14.77 17.67
C ALA A 118 -2.92 13.94 18.19
N TRP A 119 -3.09 12.62 18.27
CA TRP A 119 -2.06 11.68 18.69
C TRP A 119 -0.81 11.75 17.81
N LEU A 120 -0.96 11.76 16.48
CA LEU A 120 0.17 11.89 15.56
C LEU A 120 0.86 13.27 15.71
N ARG A 121 0.09 14.35 15.86
CA ARG A 121 0.66 15.70 16.06
C ARG A 121 1.45 15.83 17.34
N GLN A 122 1.02 15.22 18.44
CA GLN A 122 1.75 15.20 19.70
C GLN A 122 3.15 14.58 19.56
N MET A 123 3.30 13.60 18.64
CA MET A 123 4.58 12.99 18.31
C MET A 123 5.41 13.78 17.27
N GLY A 124 4.93 14.97 16.85
CA GLY A 124 5.62 15.82 15.88
C GLY A 124 5.31 15.52 14.41
N HIS A 125 4.36 14.59 14.13
CA HIS A 125 3.91 14.34 12.75
C HIS A 125 3.24 15.58 12.15
N ARG A 126 3.50 15.84 10.87
CA ARG A 126 2.93 16.96 10.12
C ARG A 126 2.24 16.46 8.86
N ILE A 127 1.12 17.10 8.53
CA ILE A 127 0.35 16.86 7.31
C ILE A 127 0.68 17.95 6.30
N PHE A 128 0.92 17.56 5.06
CA PHE A 128 0.99 18.49 3.94
C PHE A 128 -0.39 19.13 3.71
N PRO A 129 -0.50 20.45 3.45
CA PRO A 129 -1.78 21.16 3.52
C PRO A 129 -2.73 20.91 2.34
N VAL A 130 -2.60 19.77 1.67
CA VAL A 130 -3.47 19.33 0.57
C VAL A 130 -4.11 18.00 0.94
N VAL A 131 -5.43 17.94 0.85
CA VAL A 131 -6.21 16.70 0.95
C VAL A 131 -6.69 16.36 -0.45
N GLY A 132 -6.53 15.11 -0.85
CA GLY A 132 -6.87 14.69 -2.20
C GLY A 132 -7.57 13.33 -2.26
N TRP A 133 -7.56 12.82 -3.46
CA TRP A 133 -7.95 11.46 -3.80
C TRP A 133 -6.70 10.68 -4.20
N ALA A 134 -6.58 9.44 -3.76
CA ALA A 134 -5.71 8.47 -4.41
C ALA A 134 -6.55 7.60 -5.35
N GLU A 135 -7.82 7.41 -5.00
CA GLU A 135 -8.83 6.67 -5.76
C GLU A 135 -10.22 7.25 -5.45
N ARG A 136 -11.08 7.35 -6.46
CA ARG A 136 -12.44 7.93 -6.30
C ARG A 136 -13.51 6.89 -6.05
N GLY A 137 -13.33 5.68 -6.58
CA GLY A 137 -14.30 4.61 -6.50
C GLY A 137 -15.21 4.49 -7.74
N GLY A 138 -16.15 3.57 -7.65
CA GLY A 138 -17.12 3.29 -8.71
C GLY A 138 -18.23 4.35 -8.82
N THR A 139 -19.25 4.03 -9.63
CA THR A 139 -20.38 4.94 -9.90
C THR A 139 -21.59 4.67 -9.01
N SER A 140 -21.60 3.59 -8.24
CA SER A 140 -22.66 3.27 -7.29
C SER A 140 -22.50 4.05 -5.99
N ALA A 141 -23.56 4.68 -5.49
CA ALA A 141 -23.57 5.40 -4.23
C ALA A 141 -23.30 4.51 -3.00
N SER A 142 -23.55 3.21 -3.12
CA SER A 142 -23.27 2.20 -2.08
C SER A 142 -22.10 1.28 -2.45
N GLY A 143 -21.35 1.61 -3.51
CA GLY A 143 -20.20 0.85 -3.98
C GLY A 143 -18.90 1.33 -3.38
N HIS A 144 -17.79 0.86 -4.01
CA HIS A 144 -16.46 1.27 -3.61
C HIS A 144 -16.20 2.77 -3.83
N GLY A 145 -15.58 3.40 -2.84
CA GLY A 145 -14.97 4.73 -2.97
C GLY A 145 -15.34 5.71 -1.87
N ASN A 146 -14.55 6.76 -1.80
CA ASN A 146 -14.78 7.88 -0.92
C ASN A 146 -15.74 8.89 -1.57
N SER A 147 -16.80 9.30 -0.88
CA SER A 147 -17.71 10.37 -1.31
C SER A 147 -17.04 11.75 -1.32
N VAL A 148 -15.99 11.93 -0.51
CA VAL A 148 -15.22 13.17 -0.38
C VAL A 148 -13.72 12.87 -0.27
N PRO A 149 -12.82 13.84 -0.60
CA PRO A 149 -11.39 13.66 -0.42
C PRO A 149 -11.02 13.41 1.04
N ARG A 150 -10.34 12.28 1.33
CA ARG A 150 -9.86 11.91 2.68
C ARG A 150 -8.40 11.54 2.75
N PHE A 151 -7.69 11.60 1.63
CA PHE A 151 -6.28 11.23 1.54
C PHE A 151 -5.41 12.42 1.96
N HIS A 152 -4.90 12.38 3.20
CA HIS A 152 -4.01 13.39 3.78
C HIS A 152 -2.56 12.95 3.59
N ILE A 153 -1.77 13.73 2.90
CA ILE A 153 -0.36 13.41 2.64
C ILE A 153 0.48 13.80 3.84
N THR A 154 1.31 12.88 4.32
CA THR A 154 2.32 13.15 5.35
C THR A 154 3.41 14.06 4.80
N TRP A 155 3.78 15.12 5.52
CA TRP A 155 4.96 15.91 5.23
C TRP A 155 6.23 15.11 5.55
N GLY A 156 6.94 14.68 4.53
CA GLY A 156 8.01 13.70 4.59
C GLY A 156 7.62 12.31 4.07
N THR A 157 6.41 12.16 3.49
CA THR A 157 5.91 10.90 2.90
C THR A 157 6.00 9.70 3.85
N GLY A 158 6.40 8.51 3.39
CA GLY A 158 6.58 7.31 4.21
C GLY A 158 7.64 7.48 5.30
N GLU A 159 8.72 8.21 5.01
CA GLU A 159 9.75 8.54 5.99
C GLU A 159 9.15 9.38 7.13
N GLY A 160 8.35 10.39 6.79
CA GLY A 160 7.73 11.28 7.77
C GLY A 160 6.71 10.62 8.67
N ILE A 161 6.08 9.51 8.27
CA ILE A 161 5.18 8.73 9.14
C ILE A 161 5.94 7.74 10.02
N VAL A 162 7.07 7.21 9.56
CA VAL A 162 7.92 6.29 10.32
C VAL A 162 8.72 7.02 11.39
N GLU A 163 9.27 8.20 11.08
CA GLU A 163 10.18 8.99 11.93
C GLU A 163 9.72 9.17 13.39
N PRO A 164 8.45 9.53 13.70
CA PRO A 164 7.99 9.68 15.08
C PRO A 164 8.10 8.39 15.89
N PHE A 165 7.80 7.24 15.28
CA PHE A 165 7.85 5.94 15.94
C PHE A 165 9.27 5.42 16.05
N GLU A 166 10.09 5.58 15.04
CA GLU A 166 11.51 5.29 15.10
C GLU A 166 12.18 6.07 16.22
N ARG A 167 11.92 7.37 16.36
CA ARG A 167 12.44 8.19 17.45
C ARG A 167 12.02 7.67 18.82
N ARG A 168 10.75 7.29 19.02
CA ARG A 168 10.26 6.73 20.30
C ARG A 168 11.00 5.44 20.65
N VAL A 169 11.11 4.49 19.71
CA VAL A 169 11.79 3.21 19.99
C VAL A 169 13.29 3.39 20.24
N ARG A 170 13.94 4.35 19.56
CA ARG A 170 15.35 4.69 19.82
C ARG A 170 15.56 5.30 21.22
N GLN A 171 14.66 6.19 21.67
CA GLN A 171 14.67 6.72 23.03
C GLN A 171 14.52 5.61 24.08
N HIS A 172 13.61 4.65 23.83
CA HIS A 172 13.48 3.49 24.72
C HIS A 172 14.67 2.53 24.65
N ARG A 173 15.34 2.41 23.50
CA ARG A 173 16.61 1.68 23.40
C ARG A 173 17.69 2.32 24.26
N GLU A 174 17.84 3.62 24.20
CA GLU A 174 18.79 4.39 25.02
C GLU A 174 18.48 4.26 26.52
N ALA A 175 17.20 4.19 26.88
CA ALA A 175 16.73 3.95 28.24
C ALA A 175 16.80 2.47 28.68
N GLY A 176 17.32 1.56 27.84
CA GLY A 176 17.47 0.14 28.12
C GLY A 176 16.18 -0.69 28.12
N ARG A 177 15.05 -0.12 27.68
CA ARG A 177 13.74 -0.82 27.61
C ARG A 177 13.54 -1.60 26.31
N ILE A 178 14.13 -1.14 25.20
CA ILE A 178 14.06 -1.86 23.92
C ILE A 178 15.44 -2.32 23.50
N ARG A 179 15.54 -3.60 23.14
CA ARG A 179 16.70 -4.20 22.49
C ARG A 179 16.36 -4.55 21.05
N PHE A 180 17.13 -4.03 20.09
CA PHE A 180 17.03 -4.47 18.70
C PHE A 180 17.82 -5.76 18.48
N ALA A 181 17.20 -6.72 17.80
CA ALA A 181 17.81 -7.96 17.33
C ALA A 181 17.63 -8.04 15.80
N HIS A 182 18.39 -7.21 15.09
CA HIS A 182 18.46 -7.24 13.64
C HIS A 182 19.12 -8.52 13.15
N ARG A 183 18.82 -8.96 11.92
CA ARG A 183 19.35 -10.17 11.30
C ARG A 183 18.96 -11.45 12.05
N HIS A 184 17.83 -11.41 12.77
CA HIS A 184 17.23 -12.56 13.44
C HIS A 184 15.95 -12.95 12.73
N ARG A 185 16.01 -14.01 11.91
CA ARG A 185 14.85 -14.54 11.16
C ARG A 185 14.12 -15.54 12.04
N VAL A 186 12.89 -15.20 12.43
CA VAL A 186 12.01 -16.12 13.16
C VAL A 186 11.51 -17.20 12.20
N GLU A 187 11.63 -18.46 12.59
CA GLU A 187 11.25 -19.62 11.79
C GLU A 187 10.14 -20.44 12.46
N HIS A 188 9.98 -20.33 13.79
CA HIS A 188 8.89 -20.95 14.53
C HIS A 188 8.58 -20.19 15.82
N LEU A 189 7.35 -20.37 16.32
CA LEU A 189 6.95 -19.91 17.64
C LEU A 189 7.09 -21.04 18.65
N GLU A 190 7.57 -20.74 19.85
CA GLU A 190 7.64 -21.66 20.97
C GLU A 190 6.25 -21.76 21.63
N VAL A 191 5.61 -22.93 21.50
CA VAL A 191 4.23 -23.14 21.96
C VAL A 191 4.19 -24.20 23.06
N SER A 192 3.46 -23.94 24.15
CA SER A 192 3.12 -24.90 25.18
C SER A 192 1.61 -24.94 25.41
N GLY A 193 0.99 -26.04 25.04
CA GLY A 193 -0.47 -26.13 25.00
C GLY A 193 -1.06 -25.10 24.04
N ARG A 194 -1.84 -24.14 24.54
CA ARG A 194 -2.44 -23.06 23.77
C ARG A 194 -1.77 -21.69 24.05
N ARG A 195 -0.56 -21.69 24.55
CA ARG A 195 0.18 -20.46 24.88
C ARG A 195 1.48 -20.39 24.09
N VAL A 196 1.73 -19.24 23.50
CA VAL A 196 3.02 -18.87 22.91
C VAL A 196 3.92 -18.35 24.03
N LEU A 197 5.14 -18.87 24.12
CA LEU A 197 6.14 -18.55 25.14
C LEU A 197 7.37 -17.84 24.57
N GLY A 198 7.42 -17.69 23.24
CA GLY A 198 8.56 -17.11 22.57
C GLY A 198 8.64 -17.46 21.10
N ALA A 199 9.82 -17.29 20.55
CA ALA A 199 10.14 -17.57 19.14
C ALA A 199 11.58 -18.07 19.02
N ALA A 200 11.85 -18.83 17.96
CA ALA A 200 13.20 -19.27 17.64
C ALA A 200 13.45 -19.23 16.12
N GLY A 201 14.72 -19.29 15.74
CA GLY A 201 15.11 -19.25 14.33
C GLY A 201 16.58 -18.99 14.12
N SER A 202 16.92 -18.43 12.94
CA SER A 202 18.28 -18.28 12.46
C SER A 202 18.82 -16.86 12.65
N VAL A 203 20.09 -16.77 13.05
CA VAL A 203 20.88 -15.53 13.00
C VAL A 203 21.53 -15.44 11.63
N LEU A 204 21.22 -14.40 10.88
CA LEU A 204 21.77 -14.16 9.54
C LEU A 204 23.06 -13.34 9.61
N ALA A 205 23.95 -13.55 8.66
CA ALA A 205 25.18 -12.78 8.52
C ALA A 205 24.88 -11.27 8.39
N ALA A 206 25.80 -10.44 8.90
CA ALA A 206 25.73 -8.99 8.75
C ALA A 206 25.72 -8.61 7.26
N ASP A 207 24.88 -7.66 6.90
CA ASP A 207 24.72 -7.19 5.53
C ASP A 207 24.75 -5.65 5.48
N ARG A 208 25.39 -5.12 4.44
CA ARG A 208 25.52 -3.67 4.19
C ARG A 208 24.71 -3.22 2.98
N SER A 209 23.78 -4.03 2.51
CA SER A 209 22.87 -3.68 1.43
C SER A 209 22.14 -2.38 1.75
N ARG A 210 21.93 -1.57 0.71
CA ARG A 210 21.07 -0.37 0.86
C ARG A 210 19.65 -0.78 1.22
N ARG A 211 18.93 0.12 1.87
CA ARG A 211 17.52 -0.07 2.24
C ARG A 211 16.70 -0.62 1.06
N GLY A 212 15.89 -1.64 1.32
CA GLY A 212 14.99 -2.28 0.36
C GLY A 212 15.65 -3.24 -0.62
N ALA A 213 16.98 -3.20 -0.77
CA ALA A 213 17.70 -4.17 -1.61
C ALA A 213 17.72 -5.55 -0.94
N ALA A 214 17.82 -6.59 -1.76
CA ALA A 214 17.95 -7.96 -1.26
C ALA A 214 19.20 -8.09 -0.39
N SER A 215 19.02 -8.60 0.84
CA SER A 215 20.09 -8.85 1.79
C SER A 215 20.47 -10.34 1.81
N THR A 216 21.69 -10.67 2.26
CA THR A 216 22.12 -12.06 2.38
C THR A 216 21.21 -12.88 3.30
N ARG A 217 21.00 -14.14 2.98
CA ARG A 217 20.27 -15.12 3.80
C ARG A 217 21.20 -16.16 4.42
N GLU A 218 22.50 -15.90 4.39
CA GLU A 218 23.50 -16.76 5.00
C GLU A 218 23.27 -16.89 6.50
N VAL A 219 23.12 -18.12 6.98
CA VAL A 219 22.90 -18.43 8.39
C VAL A 219 24.26 -18.60 9.09
N ILE A 220 24.47 -17.85 10.16
CA ILE A 220 25.70 -17.88 10.97
C ILE A 220 25.48 -18.39 12.40
N GLY A 221 24.24 -18.65 12.79
CA GLY A 221 23.88 -19.12 14.12
C GLY A 221 22.38 -19.33 14.28
N GLU A 222 22.01 -19.76 15.46
CA GLU A 222 20.62 -19.94 15.88
C GLU A 222 20.31 -19.06 17.10
N PHE A 223 19.05 -18.76 17.33
CA PHE A 223 18.60 -18.07 18.53
C PHE A 223 17.29 -18.65 19.05
N THR A 224 17.10 -18.48 20.36
CA THR A 224 15.81 -18.61 21.03
C THR A 224 15.49 -17.30 21.74
N ALA A 225 14.22 -16.91 21.76
CA ALA A 225 13.75 -15.70 22.44
C ALA A 225 12.50 -16.04 23.25
N ARG A 226 12.49 -15.74 24.55
CA ARG A 226 11.38 -16.03 25.47
C ARG A 226 10.72 -14.73 25.93
N ALA A 227 9.39 -14.75 25.98
CA ALA A 227 8.58 -13.64 26.49
C ALA A 227 7.17 -14.11 26.85
N ASP A 228 6.48 -13.29 27.66
CA ASP A 228 5.08 -13.51 28.01
C ASP A 228 4.11 -13.08 26.91
N ALA A 229 4.54 -12.18 26.01
CA ALA A 229 3.79 -11.76 24.84
C ALA A 229 4.67 -11.71 23.59
N VAL A 230 4.10 -12.13 22.45
CA VAL A 230 4.72 -12.06 21.11
C VAL A 230 3.78 -11.32 20.18
N VAL A 231 4.24 -10.21 19.60
CA VAL A 231 3.49 -9.41 18.62
C VAL A 231 4.07 -9.64 17.23
N LEU A 232 3.28 -10.22 16.33
CA LEU A 232 3.63 -10.41 14.92
C LEU A 232 3.26 -9.17 14.11
N ALA A 233 4.26 -8.54 13.49
CA ALA A 233 4.11 -7.35 12.64
C ALA A 233 4.92 -7.49 11.33
N THR A 234 4.96 -8.70 10.78
CA THR A 234 5.84 -9.16 9.70
C THR A 234 5.41 -8.76 8.28
N GLY A 235 4.30 -8.02 8.13
CA GLY A 235 3.76 -7.63 6.83
C GLY A 235 2.94 -8.75 6.17
N GLY A 236 2.71 -8.61 4.86
CA GLY A 236 1.91 -9.53 4.05
C GLY A 236 2.77 -10.38 3.09
N ILE A 237 2.20 -10.70 1.91
CA ILE A 237 2.80 -11.61 0.91
C ILE A 237 3.23 -10.93 -0.39
N GLY A 238 3.05 -9.61 -0.52
CA GLY A 238 3.17 -8.90 -1.81
C GLY A 238 4.56 -8.94 -2.46
N GLY A 239 5.61 -9.28 -1.72
CA GLY A 239 6.98 -9.49 -2.21
C GLY A 239 7.27 -10.93 -2.65
N ASN A 240 6.28 -11.84 -2.55
CA ASN A 240 6.39 -13.24 -2.94
C ASN A 240 5.34 -13.58 -4.03
N PRO A 241 5.67 -13.41 -5.32
CA PRO A 241 4.74 -13.63 -6.42
C PRO A 241 4.17 -15.06 -6.47
N ASP A 242 4.93 -16.07 -6.04
CA ASP A 242 4.48 -17.45 -6.04
C ASP A 242 3.38 -17.66 -5.00
N LEU A 243 3.54 -17.08 -3.80
CA LEU A 243 2.54 -17.14 -2.76
C LEU A 243 1.29 -16.32 -3.13
N VAL A 244 1.48 -15.15 -3.77
CA VAL A 244 0.36 -14.37 -4.32
C VAL A 244 -0.41 -15.19 -5.35
N ARG A 245 0.28 -15.89 -6.26
CA ARG A 245 -0.34 -16.75 -7.28
C ARG A 245 -1.11 -17.91 -6.66
N ALA A 246 -0.54 -18.56 -5.63
CA ALA A 246 -1.20 -19.64 -4.92
C ALA A 246 -2.48 -19.21 -4.19
N MET A 247 -2.57 -17.93 -3.81
CA MET A 247 -3.72 -17.33 -3.11
C MET A 247 -4.54 -16.38 -3.98
N TRP A 248 -4.28 -16.35 -5.31
CA TRP A 248 -4.99 -15.47 -6.24
C TRP A 248 -6.50 -15.72 -6.17
N PRO A 249 -7.33 -14.66 -6.17
CA PRO A 249 -8.78 -14.81 -6.05
C PRO A 249 -9.35 -15.69 -7.16
N ALA A 250 -10.13 -16.71 -6.80
CA ALA A 250 -10.71 -17.67 -7.74
C ALA A 250 -11.80 -17.07 -8.66
N ASP A 251 -12.34 -15.92 -8.27
CA ASP A 251 -13.33 -15.16 -9.06
C ASP A 251 -12.67 -14.21 -10.07
N LEU A 252 -11.34 -14.12 -10.06
CA LEU A 252 -10.57 -13.44 -11.11
C LEU A 252 -9.99 -14.49 -12.06
N ALA A 253 -9.87 -14.14 -13.33
CA ALA A 253 -9.08 -14.95 -14.27
C ALA A 253 -7.61 -15.01 -13.80
N ASP A 254 -6.79 -15.85 -14.42
CA ASP A 254 -5.40 -16.10 -13.99
C ASP A 254 -4.61 -14.82 -13.72
N MET A 255 -3.79 -14.87 -12.66
CA MET A 255 -2.83 -13.81 -12.37
C MET A 255 -1.89 -13.61 -13.56
N PRO A 256 -1.57 -12.36 -13.94
CA PRO A 256 -0.56 -12.09 -14.97
C PRO A 256 0.74 -12.84 -14.72
N ARG A 257 1.42 -13.26 -15.81
CA ARG A 257 2.67 -14.02 -15.72
C ARG A 257 3.83 -13.17 -15.24
N ASP A 258 3.84 -11.88 -15.62
CA ASP A 258 4.92 -10.94 -15.37
C ASP A 258 4.42 -9.63 -14.70
N PRO A 259 3.90 -9.73 -13.46
CA PRO A 259 3.48 -8.55 -12.70
C PRO A 259 4.71 -7.77 -12.20
N VAL A 260 4.54 -6.48 -11.94
CA VAL A 260 5.56 -5.69 -11.25
C VAL A 260 5.33 -5.70 -9.74
N ILE A 261 6.40 -5.53 -8.96
CA ILE A 261 6.39 -5.72 -7.50
C ILE A 261 6.56 -4.37 -6.79
N GLY A 262 5.53 -3.97 -6.04
CA GLY A 262 5.48 -2.67 -5.37
C GLY A 262 5.99 -2.67 -3.92
N VAL A 263 6.58 -3.76 -3.43
CA VAL A 263 7.12 -3.89 -2.06
C VAL A 263 8.45 -4.65 -2.09
N PRO A 264 9.35 -4.42 -1.12
CA PRO A 264 10.59 -5.17 -1.02
C PRO A 264 10.37 -6.68 -0.85
N ALA A 265 11.35 -7.48 -1.29
CA ALA A 265 11.28 -8.95 -1.29
C ALA A 265 11.11 -9.57 0.10
N TYR A 266 11.45 -8.87 1.17
CA TYR A 266 11.25 -9.35 2.54
C TYR A 266 9.79 -9.32 3.02
N VAL A 267 8.87 -8.79 2.23
CA VAL A 267 7.41 -8.89 2.47
C VAL A 267 6.93 -10.22 1.86
N ASP A 268 7.39 -11.32 2.41
CA ASP A 268 7.38 -12.66 1.79
C ASP A 268 6.32 -13.62 2.36
N GLY A 269 5.60 -13.23 3.42
CA GLY A 269 4.57 -14.04 4.05
C GLY A 269 5.10 -15.08 5.06
N SER A 270 6.41 -15.15 5.29
CA SER A 270 7.02 -16.14 6.20
C SER A 270 6.43 -16.08 7.62
N GLY A 271 6.22 -14.87 8.16
CA GLY A 271 5.64 -14.71 9.49
C GLY A 271 4.18 -15.17 9.60
N LEU A 272 3.38 -15.06 8.52
CA LEU A 272 2.03 -15.60 8.46
C LEU A 272 2.03 -17.13 8.50
N GLN A 273 2.93 -17.77 7.76
CA GLN A 273 3.11 -19.21 7.74
C GLN A 273 3.57 -19.74 9.10
N VAL A 274 4.51 -19.05 9.76
CA VAL A 274 4.98 -19.37 11.12
C VAL A 274 3.83 -19.31 12.14
N ALA A 275 2.97 -18.30 12.04
CA ALA A 275 1.81 -18.16 12.91
C ALA A 275 0.76 -19.27 12.66
N GLU A 276 0.47 -19.57 11.40
CA GLU A 276 -0.47 -20.63 11.03
C GLU A 276 0.01 -22.01 11.52
N ALA A 277 1.32 -22.29 11.41
CA ALA A 277 1.92 -23.51 11.95
C ALA A 277 1.81 -23.60 13.47
N ALA A 278 1.73 -22.47 14.18
CA ALA A 278 1.47 -22.39 15.62
C ALA A 278 -0.02 -22.42 16.00
N GLY A 279 -0.92 -22.67 15.03
CA GLY A 279 -2.36 -22.79 15.24
C GLY A 279 -3.18 -21.51 15.08
N ALA A 280 -2.57 -20.43 14.61
CA ALA A 280 -3.27 -19.19 14.32
C ALA A 280 -4.21 -19.33 13.12
N HIS A 281 -5.38 -18.70 13.20
CA HIS A 281 -6.35 -18.72 12.12
C HIS A 281 -6.06 -17.60 11.10
N TRP A 282 -5.50 -17.99 9.96
CA TRP A 282 -5.27 -17.07 8.83
C TRP A 282 -6.48 -17.11 7.90
N ILE A 283 -7.27 -16.03 7.88
CA ILE A 283 -8.52 -15.91 7.12
C ILE A 283 -8.39 -14.97 5.93
N ASN A 284 -9.35 -15.05 5.00
CA ASN A 284 -9.45 -14.17 3.84
C ASN A 284 -8.18 -14.13 2.97
N LYS A 285 -7.45 -15.25 2.87
CA LYS A 285 -6.15 -15.36 2.19
C LYS A 285 -6.18 -14.84 0.75
N GLN A 286 -7.31 -15.00 0.06
CA GLN A 286 -7.53 -14.55 -1.31
C GLN A 286 -7.86 -13.06 -1.45
N ARG A 287 -8.11 -12.34 -0.34
CA ARG A 287 -8.39 -10.90 -0.40
C ARG A 287 -7.09 -10.13 -0.51
N MET A 288 -6.95 -9.43 -1.64
CA MET A 288 -5.73 -8.71 -2.00
C MET A 288 -6.07 -7.34 -2.57
N TRP A 289 -5.10 -6.42 -2.54
CA TRP A 289 -5.21 -5.09 -3.13
C TRP A 289 -3.99 -4.82 -4.00
N HIS A 290 -4.13 -5.18 -5.28
CA HIS A 290 -3.14 -4.97 -6.32
C HIS A 290 -3.59 -3.83 -7.23
N TYR A 291 -2.64 -3.12 -7.79
CA TYR A 291 -2.94 -1.96 -8.63
C TYR A 291 -2.80 -2.30 -10.11
N THR A 292 -3.59 -1.64 -10.93
CA THR A 292 -3.63 -1.80 -12.39
C THR A 292 -2.78 -0.76 -13.12
N GLU A 293 -2.28 0.25 -12.40
CA GLU A 293 -1.48 1.35 -12.95
C GLU A 293 0.02 1.20 -12.58
N GLY A 294 0.53 -0.02 -12.61
CA GLY A 294 1.95 -0.31 -12.38
C GLY A 294 2.79 -0.04 -13.61
N VAL A 295 3.97 0.56 -13.43
CA VAL A 295 5.01 0.69 -14.44
C VAL A 295 6.34 0.19 -13.89
N ARG A 296 7.22 -0.33 -14.74
CA ARG A 296 8.55 -0.77 -14.34
C ARG A 296 9.38 0.42 -13.92
N ASN A 297 10.03 0.32 -12.78
CA ASN A 297 10.90 1.38 -12.30
C ASN A 297 12.20 1.41 -13.12
N TRP A 298 12.48 2.51 -13.79
CA TRP A 298 13.73 2.71 -14.54
C TRP A 298 14.99 2.68 -13.65
N ASN A 299 14.84 2.84 -12.34
CA ASN A 299 15.91 2.75 -11.34
C ASN A 299 15.51 1.80 -10.20
N PRO A 300 15.46 0.47 -10.45
CA PRO A 300 14.91 -0.49 -9.51
C PRO A 300 15.77 -0.63 -8.25
N ILE A 301 15.12 -0.82 -7.09
CA ILE A 301 15.74 -1.05 -5.79
C ILE A 301 15.72 -2.54 -5.44
N TRP A 302 14.65 -3.25 -5.82
CA TRP A 302 14.47 -4.68 -5.66
C TRP A 302 14.09 -5.34 -6.99
N PRO A 303 14.20 -6.67 -7.11
CA PRO A 303 13.81 -7.38 -8.33
C PRO A 303 12.33 -7.14 -8.68
N GLY A 304 12.06 -6.84 -9.96
CA GLY A 304 10.71 -6.57 -10.45
C GLY A 304 10.09 -5.27 -9.92
N HIS A 305 10.89 -4.34 -9.36
CA HIS A 305 10.40 -3.11 -8.76
C HIS A 305 9.50 -2.31 -9.69
N GLY A 306 8.22 -2.21 -9.31
CA GLY A 306 7.21 -1.42 -9.97
C GLY A 306 6.78 -0.19 -9.17
N ILE A 307 6.44 0.87 -9.89
CA ILE A 307 5.89 2.11 -9.35
C ILE A 307 4.42 2.22 -9.76
N ARG A 308 3.54 2.58 -8.83
CA ARG A 308 2.17 2.93 -9.20
C ARG A 308 2.10 4.36 -9.71
N ILE A 309 1.49 4.55 -10.87
CA ILE A 309 0.96 5.86 -11.25
C ILE A 309 -0.31 6.11 -10.45
N LEU A 310 -0.41 7.26 -9.80
CA LEU A 310 -1.63 7.81 -9.21
C LEU A 310 -2.21 8.79 -10.24
N PRO A 311 -3.10 8.35 -11.14
CA PRO A 311 -3.51 9.15 -12.27
C PRO A 311 -4.62 10.16 -11.89
N GLY A 312 -4.71 11.25 -12.66
CA GLY A 312 -5.95 11.99 -12.82
C GLY A 312 -6.87 11.30 -13.83
N PRO A 313 -8.09 11.80 -14.04
CA PRO A 313 -9.13 11.11 -14.80
C PRO A 313 -9.02 11.19 -16.33
N SER A 314 -8.03 11.93 -16.88
CA SER A 314 -8.11 12.38 -18.28
C SER A 314 -7.49 11.45 -19.32
N ALA A 315 -6.61 10.52 -18.91
CA ALA A 315 -6.02 9.54 -19.81
C ALA A 315 -7.09 8.58 -20.36
N LEU A 316 -7.01 8.24 -21.64
CA LEU A 316 -7.82 7.18 -22.23
C LEU A 316 -7.23 5.84 -21.83
N TRP A 317 -8.04 4.92 -21.30
CA TRP A 317 -7.59 3.61 -20.86
C TRP A 317 -8.06 2.52 -21.81
N LEU A 318 -7.10 1.79 -22.36
CA LEU A 318 -7.32 0.70 -23.32
C LEU A 318 -6.80 -0.61 -22.72
N ASP A 319 -7.40 -1.72 -23.13
CA ASP A 319 -6.86 -3.06 -22.86
C ASP A 319 -5.60 -3.35 -23.71
N HIS A 320 -5.06 -4.55 -23.57
CA HIS A 320 -3.85 -4.97 -24.25
C HIS A 320 -3.97 -5.00 -25.79
N THR A 321 -5.18 -5.08 -26.34
CA THR A 321 -5.44 -5.08 -27.78
C THR A 321 -5.75 -3.70 -28.34
N GLY A 322 -5.96 -2.68 -27.48
CA GLY A 322 -6.30 -1.33 -27.88
C GLY A 322 -7.78 -0.96 -27.78
N HIS A 323 -8.64 -1.83 -27.24
CA HIS A 323 -10.05 -1.51 -27.02
C HIS A 323 -10.23 -0.75 -25.71
N ARG A 324 -11.04 0.31 -25.75
CA ARG A 324 -11.35 1.13 -24.59
C ARG A 324 -12.02 0.31 -23.49
N LEU A 325 -11.61 0.54 -22.23
CA LEU A 325 -12.27 -0.06 -21.08
C LEU A 325 -13.66 0.55 -20.87
N ASP A 326 -14.59 -0.29 -20.38
CA ASP A 326 -15.95 0.13 -20.08
C ASP A 326 -16.03 0.95 -18.79
N ALA A 327 -17.04 1.80 -18.68
CA ALA A 327 -17.34 2.51 -17.46
C ALA A 327 -17.63 1.53 -16.29
N PRO A 328 -17.16 1.79 -15.07
CA PRO A 328 -16.43 2.94 -14.59
C PRO A 328 -14.88 2.78 -14.54
N ALA A 329 -14.30 1.91 -15.35
CA ALA A 329 -12.86 1.67 -15.38
C ALA A 329 -12.11 2.91 -15.96
N TYR A 330 -12.14 4.01 -15.21
CA TYR A 330 -11.40 5.23 -15.53
C TYR A 330 -10.16 5.35 -14.66
N PRO A 331 -9.11 6.06 -15.13
CA PRO A 331 -7.91 6.30 -14.33
C PRO A 331 -8.23 6.91 -12.96
N GLY A 332 -7.79 6.23 -11.89
CA GLY A 332 -7.97 6.69 -10.51
C GLY A 332 -9.40 6.55 -9.93
N PHE A 333 -10.23 5.67 -10.48
CA PHE A 333 -11.59 5.44 -9.96
C PHE A 333 -11.71 4.16 -9.14
N ASP A 334 -11.66 2.98 -9.72
CA ASP A 334 -11.92 1.72 -9.03
C ASP A 334 -10.92 0.65 -9.45
N THR A 335 -9.91 0.44 -8.62
CA THR A 335 -8.82 -0.49 -8.88
C THR A 335 -9.30 -1.94 -9.05
N LEU A 336 -10.16 -2.45 -8.16
CA LEU A 336 -10.60 -3.84 -8.23
C LEU A 336 -11.54 -4.11 -9.40
N ALA A 337 -12.49 -3.20 -9.67
CA ALA A 337 -13.38 -3.34 -10.83
C ALA A 337 -12.59 -3.27 -12.14
N THR A 338 -11.57 -2.40 -12.22
CA THR A 338 -10.67 -2.31 -13.37
C THR A 338 -9.83 -3.58 -13.51
N LEU A 339 -9.29 -4.11 -12.41
CA LEU A 339 -8.54 -5.36 -12.43
C LEU A 339 -9.40 -6.53 -12.95
N ARG A 340 -10.65 -6.65 -12.47
CA ARG A 340 -11.60 -7.65 -12.96
C ARG A 340 -11.82 -7.52 -14.47
N GLN A 341 -12.14 -6.33 -14.94
CA GLN A 341 -12.36 -6.07 -16.36
C GLN A 341 -11.14 -6.41 -17.22
N LEU A 342 -9.94 -6.02 -16.79
CA LEU A 342 -8.69 -6.34 -17.48
C LEU A 342 -8.43 -7.85 -17.50
N ARG A 343 -8.68 -8.55 -16.40
CA ARG A 343 -8.50 -10.00 -16.34
C ARG A 343 -9.50 -10.76 -17.20
N GLU A 344 -10.76 -10.33 -17.24
CA GLU A 344 -11.81 -10.89 -18.12
C GLU A 344 -11.47 -10.72 -19.61
N ARG A 345 -10.86 -9.58 -19.99
CA ARG A 345 -10.39 -9.31 -21.35
C ARG A 345 -9.08 -10.04 -21.72
N GLY A 346 -8.37 -10.55 -20.73
CA GLY A 346 -7.07 -11.21 -20.91
C GLY A 346 -5.92 -10.21 -21.08
N GLY A 347 -4.77 -10.73 -21.53
CA GLY A 347 -3.56 -9.94 -21.72
C GLY A 347 -2.75 -9.73 -20.43
N GLU A 348 -1.51 -9.29 -20.57
CA GLU A 348 -0.56 -9.10 -19.48
C GLU A 348 -0.46 -7.63 -19.07
N HIS A 349 -0.94 -6.70 -19.92
CA HIS A 349 -0.82 -5.26 -19.75
C HIS A 349 -2.08 -4.52 -20.25
N SER A 350 -2.11 -3.23 -20.00
CA SER A 350 -3.09 -2.29 -20.56
C SER A 350 -2.38 -0.97 -20.94
N TRP A 351 -3.11 -0.04 -21.54
CA TRP A 351 -2.51 1.19 -22.07
C TRP A 351 -3.22 2.44 -21.57
N PHE A 352 -2.45 3.42 -21.11
CA PHE A 352 -2.91 4.81 -21.10
C PHE A 352 -2.49 5.50 -22.39
N ILE A 353 -3.41 6.31 -22.99
CA ILE A 353 -3.08 7.29 -24.02
C ILE A 353 -3.46 8.67 -23.49
N MET A 354 -2.53 9.62 -23.56
CA MET A 354 -2.71 10.98 -23.07
C MET A 354 -1.83 11.97 -23.82
N THR A 355 -2.12 13.26 -23.66
CA THR A 355 -1.22 14.33 -24.14
C THR A 355 -0.14 14.61 -23.10
N ARG A 356 0.93 15.29 -23.52
CA ARG A 356 1.96 15.81 -22.62
C ARG A 356 1.37 16.70 -21.53
N ALA A 357 0.43 17.57 -21.85
CA ALA A 357 -0.24 18.45 -20.89
C ALA A 357 -1.03 17.66 -19.82
N ILE A 358 -1.64 16.52 -20.18
CA ILE A 358 -2.28 15.63 -19.19
C ILE A 358 -1.21 14.98 -18.32
N ALA A 359 -0.13 14.43 -18.90
CA ALA A 359 0.92 13.77 -18.16
C ALA A 359 1.56 14.68 -17.11
N GLU A 360 1.91 15.92 -17.49
CA GLU A 360 2.50 16.92 -16.58
C GLU A 360 1.61 17.27 -15.39
N LYS A 361 0.29 17.26 -15.60
CA LYS A 361 -0.67 17.67 -14.57
C LYS A 361 -1.21 16.53 -13.74
N GLU A 362 -1.41 15.37 -14.34
CA GLU A 362 -2.19 14.27 -13.75
C GLU A 362 -1.36 13.07 -13.30
N ILE A 363 -0.13 12.90 -13.81
CA ILE A 363 0.73 11.84 -13.30
C ILE A 363 1.33 12.28 -11.96
N ALA A 364 1.02 11.50 -10.92
CA ALA A 364 1.81 11.46 -9.69
C ALA A 364 2.28 10.02 -9.48
N LEU A 365 3.48 9.88 -8.95
CA LEU A 365 4.10 8.58 -8.72
C LEU A 365 3.98 8.20 -7.24
N SER A 366 3.66 6.95 -6.97
CA SER A 366 3.74 6.42 -5.60
C SER A 366 5.20 6.24 -5.20
N GLY A 367 5.44 6.19 -3.89
CA GLY A 367 6.78 5.98 -3.35
C GLY A 367 7.42 7.25 -2.79
N SER A 368 8.13 7.10 -1.66
CA SER A 368 8.88 8.19 -1.03
C SER A 368 10.04 8.64 -1.92
N GLU A 369 10.69 7.70 -2.59
CA GLU A 369 11.82 7.92 -3.51
C GLU A 369 11.41 8.67 -4.78
N GLN A 370 10.14 8.59 -5.17
CA GLN A 370 9.59 9.31 -6.34
C GLN A 370 9.08 10.72 -5.99
N ASN A 371 9.16 11.13 -4.71
CA ASN A 371 8.65 12.40 -4.24
C ASN A 371 9.70 13.15 -3.39
N PRO A 372 10.91 13.41 -3.93
CA PRO A 372 12.04 13.94 -3.15
C PRO A 372 11.81 15.35 -2.60
N ASP A 373 10.84 16.08 -3.12
CA ASP A 373 10.42 17.39 -2.63
C ASP A 373 9.61 17.30 -1.32
N ILE A 374 8.60 16.42 -1.29
CA ILE A 374 7.77 16.20 -0.10
C ILE A 374 8.54 15.36 0.92
N THR A 375 9.23 14.30 0.49
CA THR A 375 10.06 13.43 1.32
C THR A 375 11.18 14.22 2.00
N GLY A 376 11.89 15.04 1.24
CA GLY A 376 12.94 15.93 1.75
C GLY A 376 12.42 17.19 2.44
N LYS A 377 11.10 17.32 2.64
CA LYS A 377 10.46 18.43 3.36
C LYS A 377 10.85 19.82 2.82
N SER A 378 11.00 19.95 1.49
CA SER A 378 11.49 21.16 0.83
C SER A 378 10.37 21.95 0.14
N TRP A 379 9.90 23.03 0.78
CA TRP A 379 8.91 23.94 0.17
C TRP A 379 9.39 24.56 -1.14
N ALA A 380 10.69 24.83 -1.27
CA ALA A 380 11.27 25.36 -2.51
C ALA A 380 11.10 24.38 -3.69
N LYS A 381 11.32 23.09 -3.44
CA LYS A 381 11.08 22.05 -4.47
C LYS A 381 9.58 21.83 -4.73
N VAL A 382 8.74 21.84 -3.69
CA VAL A 382 7.27 21.76 -3.87
C VAL A 382 6.74 22.89 -4.73
N ALA A 383 7.27 24.11 -4.57
CA ALA A 383 6.90 25.25 -5.41
C ALA A 383 7.24 25.05 -6.90
N GLN A 384 8.18 24.18 -7.24
CA GLN A 384 8.50 23.84 -8.63
C GLN A 384 7.37 23.04 -9.31
N ARG A 385 6.54 22.29 -8.55
CA ARG A 385 5.36 21.58 -9.09
C ARG A 385 4.29 22.50 -9.68
N ILE A 386 4.32 23.79 -9.35
CA ILE A 386 3.38 24.80 -9.89
C ILE A 386 3.89 25.37 -11.22
N ARG A 387 5.16 25.15 -11.55
CA ARG A 387 5.75 25.62 -12.81
C ARG A 387 5.26 24.76 -13.99
N PRO A 388 5.24 25.30 -15.22
CA PRO A 388 5.02 24.50 -16.41
C PRO A 388 6.07 23.38 -16.54
N GLY A 389 5.66 22.22 -17.06
CA GLY A 389 6.49 21.05 -17.26
C GLY A 389 6.22 19.93 -16.23
N ALA A 390 6.66 18.72 -16.55
CA ALA A 390 6.54 17.59 -15.66
C ALA A 390 7.46 17.76 -14.43
N PRO A 391 7.01 17.32 -13.23
CA PRO A 391 7.92 17.16 -12.10
C PRO A 391 9.11 16.25 -12.46
N ASP A 392 10.30 16.54 -11.92
CA ASP A 392 11.53 15.80 -12.26
C ASP A 392 11.39 14.27 -12.24
N PRO A 393 10.72 13.63 -11.23
CA PRO A 393 10.53 12.19 -11.24
C PRO A 393 9.64 11.70 -12.39
N VAL A 394 8.59 12.46 -12.75
CA VAL A 394 7.73 12.13 -13.91
C VAL A 394 8.50 12.29 -15.20
N GLN A 395 9.29 13.37 -15.32
CA GLN A 395 10.16 13.58 -16.47
C GLN A 395 11.16 12.44 -16.64
N ALA A 396 11.75 11.94 -15.55
CA ALA A 396 12.67 10.81 -15.60
C ALA A 396 12.02 9.52 -16.13
N PHE A 397 10.73 9.27 -15.82
CA PHE A 397 9.98 8.16 -16.42
C PHE A 397 9.68 8.39 -17.90
N LEU A 398 9.35 9.61 -18.31
CA LEU A 398 9.12 9.95 -19.72
C LEU A 398 10.39 9.81 -20.56
N ASP A 399 11.58 10.04 -19.97
CA ASP A 399 12.86 9.98 -20.66
C ASP A 399 13.51 8.58 -20.64
N ARG A 400 13.24 7.75 -19.62
CA ARG A 400 13.98 6.52 -19.34
C ARG A 400 13.11 5.29 -19.06
N GLY A 401 11.80 5.51 -18.84
CA GLY A 401 10.87 4.42 -18.55
C GLY A 401 10.63 3.56 -19.78
N GLU A 402 10.91 2.27 -19.70
CA GLU A 402 10.72 1.33 -20.83
C GLU A 402 9.25 1.14 -21.22
N ASP A 403 8.33 1.52 -20.35
CA ASP A 403 6.88 1.43 -20.58
C ASP A 403 6.30 2.71 -21.22
N PHE A 404 7.13 3.72 -21.53
CA PHE A 404 6.69 5.03 -21.99
C PHE A 404 7.15 5.27 -23.43
N VAL A 405 6.22 5.63 -24.31
CA VAL A 405 6.52 6.06 -25.68
C VAL A 405 5.81 7.38 -25.98
N GLN A 406 6.43 8.20 -26.85
CA GLN A 406 5.94 9.53 -27.20
C GLN A 406 6.02 9.75 -28.71
N ALA A 407 4.97 10.36 -29.29
CA ALA A 407 4.89 10.67 -30.72
C ALA A 407 4.12 11.96 -30.98
N THR A 408 4.33 12.56 -32.13
CA THR A 408 3.60 13.77 -32.55
C THR A 408 2.22 13.47 -33.14
N GLY A 409 2.02 12.25 -33.66
CA GLY A 409 0.79 11.79 -34.26
C GLY A 409 0.35 10.42 -33.73
N LEU A 410 -0.95 10.09 -33.92
CA LEU A 410 -1.53 8.85 -33.41
C LEU A 410 -0.96 7.62 -34.14
N GLU A 411 -0.76 7.68 -35.46
CA GLU A 411 -0.19 6.56 -36.23
C GLU A 411 1.25 6.23 -35.74
N GLU A 412 2.10 7.25 -35.63
CA GLU A 412 3.45 7.11 -35.10
C GLU A 412 3.43 6.55 -33.65
N LEU A 413 2.48 6.97 -32.82
CA LEU A 413 2.33 6.45 -31.46
C LEU A 413 2.02 4.95 -31.49
N MET A 414 1.09 4.52 -32.33
CA MET A 414 0.75 3.11 -32.48
C MET A 414 1.92 2.26 -32.98
N ASP A 415 2.75 2.80 -33.90
CA ASP A 415 3.98 2.14 -34.36
C ASP A 415 4.97 1.93 -33.20
N LEU A 416 5.05 2.87 -32.26
CA LEU A 416 5.90 2.76 -31.06
C LEU A 416 5.30 1.84 -29.96
N MET A 417 3.98 1.70 -29.91
CA MET A 417 3.30 0.79 -28.97
C MET A 417 3.43 -0.68 -29.39
N GLU A 418 3.41 -0.96 -30.70
CA GLU A 418 3.42 -2.34 -31.26
C GLU A 418 4.55 -3.21 -30.70
N PRO A 419 5.85 -2.78 -30.66
CA PRO A 419 6.93 -3.58 -30.10
C PRO A 419 6.83 -3.85 -28.61
N LEU A 420 6.04 -3.08 -27.88
CA LEU A 420 5.81 -3.22 -26.45
C LEU A 420 4.57 -4.06 -26.13
N SER A 421 3.77 -4.41 -27.14
CA SER A 421 2.56 -5.20 -26.98
C SER A 421 2.83 -6.69 -27.01
N ASP A 422 2.06 -7.49 -26.27
CA ASP A 422 2.15 -8.96 -26.27
C ASP A 422 1.47 -9.61 -27.51
N GLY A 423 0.89 -8.79 -28.39
CA GLY A 423 0.21 -9.21 -29.60
C GLY A 423 -0.17 -8.01 -30.48
N PRO A 424 -0.78 -8.24 -31.63
CA PRO A 424 -1.13 -7.16 -32.56
C PRO A 424 -2.16 -6.20 -31.93
N LEU A 425 -1.96 -4.91 -32.13
CA LEU A 425 -2.89 -3.87 -31.72
C LEU A 425 -4.01 -3.71 -32.76
N ASP A 426 -5.25 -3.56 -32.30
CA ASP A 426 -6.36 -3.12 -33.14
C ASP A 426 -6.28 -1.59 -33.34
N ARG A 427 -5.51 -1.19 -34.36
CA ARG A 427 -5.28 0.23 -34.69
C ARG A 427 -6.58 0.97 -35.03
N ALA A 428 -7.56 0.27 -35.61
CA ALA A 428 -8.85 0.86 -35.91
C ALA A 428 -9.65 1.14 -34.63
N ALA A 429 -9.63 0.22 -33.66
CA ALA A 429 -10.26 0.42 -32.35
C ALA A 429 -9.60 1.58 -31.58
N ILE A 430 -8.27 1.67 -31.55
CA ILE A 430 -7.54 2.79 -30.93
C ILE A 430 -7.96 4.12 -31.56
N THR A 431 -7.95 4.19 -32.90
CA THR A 431 -8.31 5.40 -33.64
C THR A 431 -9.75 5.82 -33.35
N ALA A 432 -10.69 4.87 -33.38
CA ALA A 432 -12.09 5.13 -33.06
C ALA A 432 -12.27 5.65 -31.63
N ALA A 433 -11.64 5.01 -30.65
CA ALA A 433 -11.74 5.41 -29.23
C ALA A 433 -11.20 6.83 -28.97
N VAL A 434 -10.07 7.21 -29.62
CA VAL A 434 -9.49 8.55 -29.52
C VAL A 434 -10.45 9.58 -30.15
N HIS A 435 -10.95 9.34 -31.35
CA HIS A 435 -11.87 10.25 -32.03
C HIS A 435 -13.21 10.40 -31.29
N GLU A 436 -13.80 9.31 -30.82
CA GLU A 436 -15.04 9.34 -30.05
C GLU A 436 -14.88 10.19 -28.77
N ARG A 437 -13.81 9.95 -28.01
CA ARG A 437 -13.51 10.74 -26.81
C ARG A 437 -13.33 12.22 -27.17
N ASP A 438 -12.59 12.54 -28.21
CA ASP A 438 -12.30 13.91 -28.62
C ASP A 438 -13.56 14.65 -29.11
N ASN A 439 -14.45 13.95 -29.82
CA ASN A 439 -15.75 14.50 -30.22
C ASN A 439 -16.62 14.82 -28.99
N GLN A 440 -16.62 13.94 -27.98
CA GLN A 440 -17.35 14.19 -26.72
C GLN A 440 -16.68 15.29 -25.88
N MET A 441 -15.37 15.45 -25.95
CA MET A 441 -14.64 16.46 -25.22
C MET A 441 -14.99 17.89 -25.66
N VAL A 442 -15.30 18.12 -26.92
CA VAL A 442 -15.73 19.43 -27.44
C VAL A 442 -17.23 19.67 -27.32
N ASN A 443 -18.01 18.62 -27.11
CA ASN A 443 -19.46 18.72 -26.95
C ASN A 443 -19.82 19.23 -25.54
N PRO A 444 -20.45 20.41 -25.37
CA PRO A 444 -20.89 20.91 -24.06
C PRO A 444 -21.90 19.99 -23.37
N TYR A 445 -22.65 19.20 -24.16
CA TYR A 445 -23.65 18.22 -23.69
C TYR A 445 -23.12 16.78 -23.77
N ALA A 446 -21.83 16.59 -23.46
CA ALA A 446 -21.18 15.27 -23.52
C ALA A 446 -21.97 14.21 -22.77
N LYS A 447 -22.08 13.05 -23.41
CA LYS A 447 -22.71 11.83 -22.82
C LYS A 447 -21.68 10.81 -22.39
N ASP A 448 -20.43 10.95 -22.81
CA ASP A 448 -19.34 10.07 -22.38
C ASP A 448 -19.12 10.21 -20.86
N PRO A 449 -19.28 9.13 -20.08
CA PRO A 449 -19.19 9.21 -18.62
C PRO A 449 -17.82 9.66 -18.15
N GLN A 450 -16.73 9.29 -18.81
CA GLN A 450 -15.37 9.74 -18.46
C GLN A 450 -15.22 11.23 -18.68
N VAL A 451 -15.73 11.78 -19.79
CA VAL A 451 -15.68 13.23 -20.07
C VAL A 451 -16.48 14.02 -19.02
N VAL A 452 -17.63 13.48 -18.59
CA VAL A 452 -18.43 14.05 -17.50
C VAL A 452 -17.64 14.01 -16.18
N ALA A 453 -16.98 12.89 -15.88
CA ALA A 453 -16.16 12.72 -14.69
C ALA A 453 -14.95 13.67 -14.67
N ILE A 454 -14.26 13.88 -15.81
CA ILE A 454 -13.16 14.86 -15.95
C ILE A 454 -13.63 16.27 -15.59
N ARG A 455 -14.79 16.68 -16.13
CA ARG A 455 -15.36 17.99 -15.83
C ARG A 455 -15.81 18.12 -14.38
N GLY A 456 -16.39 17.04 -13.83
CA GLY A 456 -16.82 16.96 -12.43
C GLY A 456 -15.65 17.05 -11.45
N ALA A 457 -14.53 16.38 -11.72
CA ALA A 457 -13.33 16.39 -10.89
C ALA A 457 -12.79 17.80 -10.67
N ARG A 458 -12.86 18.68 -11.67
CA ARG A 458 -12.40 20.06 -11.59
C ARG A 458 -13.25 20.98 -10.70
N ARG A 459 -14.40 20.51 -10.18
CA ARG A 459 -15.18 21.27 -9.18
C ARG A 459 -14.48 21.31 -7.83
N PHE A 460 -13.70 20.28 -7.48
CA PHE A 460 -12.85 20.32 -6.30
C PHE A 460 -11.61 21.18 -6.56
N LEU A 461 -11.38 22.17 -5.69
CA LEU A 461 -10.29 23.14 -5.86
C LEU A 461 -8.92 22.46 -5.92
N GLY A 462 -8.69 21.47 -5.07
CA GLY A 462 -7.43 20.71 -5.03
C GLY A 462 -7.14 20.03 -6.37
N ASP A 463 -8.13 19.32 -6.94
CA ASP A 463 -7.97 18.66 -8.24
C ASP A 463 -7.77 19.67 -9.38
N ARG A 464 -8.55 20.72 -9.39
CA ARG A 464 -8.41 21.76 -10.42
C ARG A 464 -7.02 22.41 -10.43
N LEU A 465 -6.43 22.62 -9.26
CA LEU A 465 -5.13 23.26 -9.14
C LEU A 465 -3.95 22.34 -9.47
N VAL A 466 -4.00 21.07 -9.04
CA VAL A 466 -2.80 20.22 -9.06
C VAL A 466 -2.99 18.81 -9.60
N ARG A 467 -4.22 18.37 -9.93
CA ARG A 467 -4.49 16.97 -10.25
C ARG A 467 -5.36 16.69 -11.47
N THR A 468 -5.96 17.70 -12.09
CA THR A 468 -6.81 17.50 -13.28
C THR A 468 -6.52 18.58 -14.32
N ALA A 469 -6.08 18.16 -15.49
CA ALA A 469 -5.78 19.04 -16.61
C ALA A 469 -7.04 19.79 -17.08
N SER A 470 -6.85 20.92 -17.76
CA SER A 470 -7.94 21.56 -18.46
C SER A 470 -8.46 20.62 -19.54
N PRO A 471 -9.78 20.41 -19.66
CA PRO A 471 -10.34 19.51 -20.65
C PRO A 471 -9.93 19.94 -22.08
N HIS A 472 -9.34 19.03 -22.84
CA HIS A 472 -8.92 19.22 -24.23
C HIS A 472 -8.93 17.90 -24.99
N ARG A 473 -8.87 17.97 -26.32
CA ARG A 473 -8.77 16.79 -27.18
C ARG A 473 -7.40 16.15 -27.07
N LEU A 474 -7.32 14.83 -27.21
CA LEU A 474 -6.04 14.13 -27.34
C LEU A 474 -5.29 14.54 -28.60
N LEU A 475 -6.02 14.76 -29.69
CA LEU A 475 -5.43 15.21 -30.98
C LEU A 475 -5.24 16.72 -31.06
N ASP A 476 -5.20 17.43 -29.93
CA ASP A 476 -4.86 18.85 -29.90
C ASP A 476 -3.34 19.03 -29.85
N ALA A 477 -2.75 19.37 -30.98
CA ALA A 477 -1.30 19.56 -31.10
C ALA A 477 -0.75 20.62 -30.12
N SER A 478 -1.57 21.59 -29.66
CA SER A 478 -1.15 22.58 -28.68
C SER A 478 -0.95 22.02 -27.27
N ALA A 479 -1.47 20.83 -27.01
CA ALA A 479 -1.31 20.11 -25.74
C ALA A 479 -0.01 19.26 -25.67
N GLY A 480 0.86 19.39 -26.65
CA GLY A 480 2.13 18.68 -26.80
C GLY A 480 1.97 17.28 -27.42
N PRO A 481 3.04 16.48 -27.46
CA PRO A 481 3.01 15.15 -28.05
C PRO A 481 2.05 14.23 -27.31
N LEU A 482 1.59 13.21 -28.03
CA LEU A 482 0.89 12.06 -27.45
C LEU A 482 1.87 11.16 -26.69
N ILE A 483 1.41 10.59 -25.61
CA ILE A 483 2.15 9.64 -24.78
C ILE A 483 1.29 8.40 -24.63
N ALA A 484 1.89 7.23 -24.89
CA ALA A 484 1.31 5.97 -24.46
C ALA A 484 2.15 5.37 -23.32
N ILE A 485 1.46 4.78 -22.33
CA ILE A 485 2.10 4.13 -21.18
C ILE A 485 1.57 2.72 -21.10
N ARG A 486 2.48 1.73 -21.16
CA ARG A 486 2.17 0.32 -20.89
C ARG A 486 2.04 0.13 -19.38
N LEU A 487 0.90 -0.39 -18.94
CA LEU A 487 0.57 -0.57 -17.53
C LEU A 487 0.53 -2.05 -17.18
N HIS A 488 1.15 -2.40 -16.07
CA HIS A 488 1.20 -3.75 -15.52
C HIS A 488 0.39 -3.85 -14.23
N THR A 489 -0.06 -5.08 -13.90
CA THR A 489 -0.56 -5.36 -12.56
C THR A 489 0.59 -5.26 -11.56
N LEU A 490 0.44 -4.39 -10.56
CA LEU A 490 1.43 -4.18 -9.51
C LEU A 490 1.00 -4.89 -8.23
N LEU A 491 1.78 -5.90 -7.84
CA LEU A 491 1.56 -6.64 -6.59
C LEU A 491 1.88 -5.74 -5.39
N ARG A 492 0.95 -5.68 -4.42
CA ARG A 492 1.16 -4.74 -3.31
C ARG A 492 0.70 -5.25 -1.95
N LYS A 493 -0.61 -5.46 -1.74
CA LYS A 493 -1.19 -5.62 -0.40
C LYS A 493 -1.98 -6.90 -0.26
N THR A 494 -1.81 -7.52 0.92
CA THR A 494 -2.72 -8.52 1.44
C THR A 494 -3.80 -7.80 2.25
N LEU A 495 -5.08 -8.08 1.99
CA LEU A 495 -6.19 -7.57 2.79
C LEU A 495 -6.61 -8.57 3.87
N GLY A 496 -6.47 -9.87 3.61
CA GLY A 496 -6.62 -10.92 4.61
C GLY A 496 -5.45 -10.98 5.57
N GLY A 497 -5.56 -11.77 6.63
CA GLY A 497 -4.51 -11.91 7.65
C GLY A 497 -4.93 -12.79 8.82
N LEU A 498 -4.14 -12.77 9.87
CA LEU A 498 -4.46 -13.48 11.12
C LEU A 498 -5.70 -12.88 11.77
N GLU A 499 -6.67 -13.72 12.10
CA GLU A 499 -7.86 -13.29 12.81
C GLU A 499 -7.51 -12.84 14.23
N THR A 500 -7.96 -11.61 14.61
CA THR A 500 -7.69 -11.03 15.92
C THR A 500 -8.93 -10.44 16.55
N ASP A 501 -8.99 -10.42 17.88
CA ASP A 501 -9.94 -9.57 18.61
C ASP A 501 -9.50 -8.09 18.56
N LEU A 502 -10.29 -7.17 19.12
CA LEU A 502 -9.98 -5.73 19.14
C LEU A 502 -8.73 -5.36 19.96
N GLY A 503 -8.22 -6.28 20.77
CA GLY A 503 -6.94 -6.13 21.47
C GLY A 503 -5.75 -6.63 20.66
N GLY A 504 -5.98 -7.11 19.43
CA GLY A 504 -4.94 -7.71 18.59
C GLY A 504 -4.54 -9.12 19.01
N ARG A 505 -5.25 -9.77 19.96
CA ARG A 505 -4.98 -11.16 20.37
C ARG A 505 -5.37 -12.08 19.22
N VAL A 506 -4.46 -12.95 18.81
CA VAL A 506 -4.68 -13.91 17.72
C VAL A 506 -5.61 -15.03 18.15
N LEU A 507 -6.51 -15.40 17.24
CA LEU A 507 -7.48 -16.48 17.45
C LEU A 507 -7.04 -17.75 16.71
N GLY A 508 -7.38 -18.90 17.28
CA GLY A 508 -7.35 -20.17 16.56
C GLY A 508 -8.62 -20.38 15.71
N ALA A 509 -8.65 -21.42 14.88
CA ALA A 509 -9.79 -21.76 14.02
C ALA A 509 -11.10 -22.05 14.80
N ASP A 510 -11.02 -22.38 16.08
CA ASP A 510 -12.16 -22.55 16.98
C ASP A 510 -12.66 -21.21 17.59
N GLY A 511 -12.07 -20.09 17.19
CA GLY A 511 -12.40 -18.74 17.67
C GLY A 511 -11.88 -18.41 19.07
N ALA A 512 -11.14 -19.30 19.73
CA ALA A 512 -10.57 -19.02 21.04
C ALA A 512 -9.17 -18.38 20.92
N VAL A 513 -8.83 -17.51 21.88
CA VAL A 513 -7.54 -16.80 21.92
C VAL A 513 -6.38 -17.76 22.10
N ILE A 514 -5.30 -17.56 21.33
CA ILE A 514 -3.98 -18.14 21.57
C ILE A 514 -3.25 -17.23 22.55
N SER A 515 -3.13 -17.66 23.80
CA SER A 515 -2.55 -16.84 24.86
C SER A 515 -1.10 -16.44 24.53
N GLY A 516 -0.74 -15.19 24.81
CA GLY A 516 0.60 -14.67 24.56
C GLY A 516 0.89 -14.33 23.09
N LEU A 517 -0.05 -14.53 22.15
CA LEU A 517 0.13 -14.20 20.74
C LEU A 517 -0.76 -13.04 20.29
N TYR A 518 -0.14 -12.04 19.67
CA TYR A 518 -0.78 -10.85 19.11
C TYR A 518 -0.34 -10.66 17.65
N ALA A 519 -1.15 -9.96 16.86
CA ALA A 519 -0.78 -9.58 15.49
C ALA A 519 -1.22 -8.17 15.17
N ALA A 520 -0.41 -7.46 14.35
CA ALA A 520 -0.65 -6.10 13.95
C ALA A 520 -0.23 -5.82 12.50
N GLY A 521 -0.77 -4.75 11.93
CA GLY A 521 -0.48 -4.34 10.56
C GLY A 521 -1.02 -5.33 9.53
N GLU A 522 -0.35 -5.43 8.41
CA GLU A 522 -0.79 -6.27 7.29
C GLU A 522 -0.85 -7.76 7.67
N ALA A 523 -0.02 -8.22 8.62
CA ALA A 523 -0.07 -9.58 9.14
C ALA A 523 -1.43 -9.95 9.77
N SER A 524 -2.18 -8.97 10.31
CA SER A 524 -3.54 -9.15 10.82
C SER A 524 -4.63 -8.66 9.85
N GLY A 525 -4.32 -8.49 8.55
CA GLY A 525 -5.22 -7.82 7.60
C GLY A 525 -5.58 -6.39 8.04
N PHE A 526 -4.63 -5.72 8.69
CA PHE A 526 -4.74 -4.40 9.35
C PHE A 526 -5.66 -4.40 10.58
N GLY A 527 -6.23 -5.54 10.93
CA GLY A 527 -7.09 -5.81 12.07
C GLY A 527 -8.16 -6.83 11.74
N GLY A 528 -8.37 -7.80 12.65
CA GLY A 528 -9.43 -8.80 12.60
C GLY A 528 -9.32 -9.81 11.46
N GLY A 529 -8.20 -9.87 10.76
CA GLY A 529 -8.03 -10.70 9.58
C GLY A 529 -8.63 -10.09 8.31
N GLY A 530 -8.84 -8.75 8.25
CA GLY A 530 -9.26 -8.10 7.02
C GLY A 530 -10.24 -6.94 7.14
N MET A 531 -9.92 -5.89 7.91
CA MET A 531 -10.81 -4.76 8.15
C MET A 531 -11.25 -3.98 6.89
N HIS A 532 -10.58 -4.20 5.77
CA HIS A 532 -10.90 -3.57 4.48
C HIS A 532 -11.93 -4.35 3.66
N GLY A 533 -12.24 -5.59 4.05
CA GLY A 533 -13.11 -6.46 3.25
C GLY A 533 -12.52 -6.75 1.87
N LEU A 534 -13.27 -6.46 0.80
CA LEU A 534 -12.85 -6.68 -0.59
C LEU A 534 -12.13 -5.47 -1.19
N ASN A 535 -12.50 -4.24 -0.80
CA ASN A 535 -11.93 -3.00 -1.37
C ASN A 535 -11.44 -2.08 -0.25
N ALA A 536 -10.20 -1.62 -0.38
CA ALA A 536 -9.62 -0.67 0.55
C ALA A 536 -9.90 0.78 0.11
N LEU A 537 -10.28 1.63 1.05
CA LEU A 537 -10.20 3.08 0.87
C LEU A 537 -8.74 3.52 1.04
N GLU A 538 -8.24 4.30 0.10
CA GLU A 538 -6.84 4.71 0.09
C GLU A 538 -6.46 5.61 1.29
N GLY A 539 -5.25 5.42 1.82
CA GLY A 539 -4.76 6.07 3.05
C GLY A 539 -5.06 5.29 4.33
N THR A 540 -5.76 4.16 4.23
CA THR A 540 -6.15 3.32 5.37
C THR A 540 -5.07 2.36 5.82
N PHE A 541 -4.17 1.94 4.93
CA PHE A 541 -3.12 0.94 5.23
C PHE A 541 -2.13 1.41 6.30
N LEU A 542 -1.54 2.59 6.14
CA LEU A 542 -0.62 3.16 7.15
C LEU A 542 -1.36 3.42 8.46
N GLY A 543 -2.59 3.94 8.34
CA GLY A 543 -3.45 4.17 9.50
C GLY A 543 -3.80 2.87 10.23
N GLY A 544 -4.08 1.81 9.50
CA GLY A 544 -4.35 0.46 10.02
C GLY A 544 -3.13 -0.14 10.72
N CYS A 545 -1.93 0.02 10.15
CA CYS A 545 -0.69 -0.38 10.81
C CYS A 545 -0.50 0.33 12.16
N LEU A 546 -0.74 1.64 12.19
CA LEU A 546 -0.62 2.43 13.40
C LEU A 546 -1.66 2.04 14.45
N PHE A 547 -2.92 1.88 14.05
CA PHE A 547 -4.02 1.55 14.95
C PHE A 547 -3.87 0.15 15.54
N SER A 548 -3.70 -0.87 14.68
CA SER A 548 -3.54 -2.25 15.14
C SER A 548 -2.25 -2.46 15.94
N GLY A 549 -1.14 -1.80 15.55
CA GLY A 549 0.11 -1.84 16.33
C GLY A 549 -0.06 -1.25 17.72
N ARG A 550 -0.71 -0.08 17.81
CA ARG A 550 -1.02 0.58 19.08
C ARG A 550 -1.90 -0.28 19.98
N GLU A 551 -3.01 -0.81 19.44
CA GLU A 551 -3.95 -1.61 20.23
C GLU A 551 -3.33 -2.95 20.68
N SER A 552 -2.58 -3.63 19.82
CA SER A 552 -1.85 -4.85 20.17
C SER A 552 -0.80 -4.59 21.25
N GLY A 553 -0.01 -3.51 21.12
CA GLY A 553 1.00 -3.13 22.12
C GLY A 553 0.39 -2.83 23.49
N ARG A 554 -0.69 -2.04 23.52
CA ARG A 554 -1.42 -1.71 24.75
C ARG A 554 -2.08 -2.92 25.40
N SER A 555 -2.66 -3.80 24.59
CA SER A 555 -3.30 -5.02 25.09
C SER A 555 -2.26 -5.97 25.66
N ALA A 556 -1.16 -6.22 24.94
CA ALA A 556 -0.07 -7.04 25.42
C ALA A 556 0.52 -6.50 26.74
N ALA A 557 0.73 -5.17 26.84
CA ALA A 557 1.24 -4.54 28.07
C ALA A 557 0.33 -4.75 29.28
N ARG A 558 -1.00 -4.76 29.07
CA ARG A 558 -1.99 -5.04 30.16
C ARG A 558 -2.02 -6.52 30.55
N ASP A 559 -1.84 -7.42 29.57
CA ASP A 559 -1.97 -8.86 29.79
C ASP A 559 -0.69 -9.48 30.38
N ILE A 560 0.46 -8.79 30.26
CA ILE A 560 1.70 -9.13 30.96
C ILE A 560 1.59 -8.63 32.40
N ALA A 561 1.41 -9.53 33.35
CA ALA A 561 1.23 -9.22 34.78
C ALA A 561 2.51 -8.65 35.42
#